data_16053bc5db1c2e77f321695b60ab8f28
#
_entry.id   16053bc5db1c2e77f321695b60ab8f28
#
_cell.length_a   1.000
_cell.length_b   1.000
_cell.length_c   1.000
_cell.angle_alpha   90.00
_cell.angle_beta   90.00
_cell.angle_gamma   90.00
#
_symmetry.space_group_name_H-M   'P 1'
#
loop_
_entity.id
_entity.type
_entity.pdbx_description
1 polymer ?
#
loop_
_entity_poly.entity_id
_entity_poly.type
_entity_poly.pdbx_seq_one_letter_code
_entity_poly.pdbx_strand_id
1 'polypeptide(L)'
;MGVYLNQAHFLFKQCFLTELVNNNVDITPEQYLLIDLLWDEGPLTQKEIADRMQKDKNSITKLIDGLEKKGYVSRKTDNDDRRRNVVEVTTFGQAQKQEIAHIAINAADNILGGIPDDELAKVVEVLNKLNKNMKKLLKKK
;
A
#
# COMPACT_ATOMS: atom_id res chain seq x y z
N MET A 1 -3.94 16.65 17.26
CA MET A 1 -3.18 16.00 16.17
C MET A 1 -3.63 14.56 15.95
N GLY A 2 -3.59 13.71 16.98
CA GLY A 2 -3.94 12.29 16.86
C GLY A 2 -5.34 12.03 16.30
N VAL A 3 -6.34 12.76 16.79
CA VAL A 3 -7.72 12.61 16.32
C VAL A 3 -7.82 12.94 14.82
N TYR A 4 -7.14 14.00 14.38
CA TYR A 4 -7.19 14.41 12.97
C TYR A 4 -6.49 13.39 12.06
N LEU A 5 -5.34 12.86 12.48
CA LEU A 5 -4.64 11.84 11.71
C LEU A 5 -5.46 10.55 11.60
N ASN A 6 -6.03 10.12 12.72
CA ASN A 6 -6.85 8.91 12.76
C ASN A 6 -8.10 9.05 11.88
N GLN A 7 -8.78 10.19 11.97
CA GLN A 7 -9.97 10.47 11.18
C GLN A 7 -9.64 10.50 9.68
N ALA A 8 -8.56 11.19 9.30
CA ALA A 8 -8.15 11.28 7.90
C ALA A 8 -7.81 9.90 7.33
N HIS A 9 -7.09 9.09 8.10
CA HIS A 9 -6.75 7.73 7.69
C HIS A 9 -7.98 6.87 7.47
N PHE A 10 -8.92 6.90 8.44
CA PHE A 10 -10.16 6.13 8.35
C PHE A 10 -11.00 6.54 7.14
N LEU A 11 -11.23 7.85 6.98
CA LEU A 11 -12.05 8.36 5.87
C LEU A 11 -11.40 8.09 4.51
N PHE A 12 -10.09 8.22 4.41
CA PHE A 12 -9.35 7.91 3.19
C PHE A 12 -9.59 6.46 2.78
N LYS A 13 -9.44 5.53 3.73
CA LYS A 13 -9.67 4.10 3.47
C LYS A 13 -11.10 3.84 3.02
N GLN A 14 -12.09 4.47 3.67
CA GLN A 14 -13.49 4.28 3.31
C GLN A 14 -13.80 4.78 1.90
N CYS A 15 -13.29 5.96 1.55
CA CYS A 15 -13.47 6.51 0.20
C CYS A 15 -12.84 5.62 -0.85
N PHE A 16 -11.63 5.16 -0.61
CA PHE A 16 -10.90 4.32 -1.56
C PHE A 16 -11.59 2.96 -1.72
N LEU A 17 -12.01 2.34 -0.61
CA LEU A 17 -12.74 1.08 -0.64
C LEU A 17 -14.03 1.21 -1.45
N THR A 18 -14.76 2.30 -1.27
CA THR A 18 -16.00 2.54 -2.01
C THR A 18 -15.74 2.60 -3.50
N GLU A 19 -14.66 3.28 -3.92
CA GLU A 19 -14.31 3.36 -5.34
C GLU A 19 -13.93 1.98 -5.92
N LEU A 20 -13.17 1.20 -5.16
CA LEU A 20 -12.80 -0.15 -5.59
C LEU A 20 -14.05 -1.03 -5.76
N VAL A 21 -14.95 -1.02 -4.78
CA VAL A 21 -16.19 -1.80 -4.82
C VAL A 21 -17.08 -1.36 -5.99
N ASN A 22 -17.23 -0.05 -6.18
CA ASN A 22 -18.07 0.48 -7.27
C ASN A 22 -17.54 0.12 -8.66
N ASN A 23 -16.25 -0.15 -8.77
CA ASN A 23 -15.60 -0.54 -10.03
C ASN A 23 -15.37 -2.06 -10.12
N ASN A 24 -15.98 -2.84 -9.23
CA ASN A 24 -15.90 -4.30 -9.20
C ASN A 24 -14.47 -4.83 -9.05
N VAL A 25 -13.61 -4.08 -8.35
CA VAL A 25 -12.25 -4.52 -8.03
C VAL A 25 -12.26 -5.17 -6.65
N ASP A 26 -11.86 -6.43 -6.60
CA ASP A 26 -11.94 -7.26 -5.40
C ASP A 26 -10.61 -7.26 -4.63
N ILE A 27 -10.13 -6.07 -4.28
CA ILE A 27 -8.98 -5.91 -3.38
C ILE A 27 -9.30 -4.82 -2.36
N THR A 28 -8.68 -4.93 -1.18
CA THR A 28 -8.83 -3.93 -0.12
C THR A 28 -7.83 -2.78 -0.35
N PRO A 29 -8.03 -1.63 0.31
CA PRO A 29 -7.05 -0.54 0.24
C PRO A 29 -5.65 -0.96 0.67
N GLU A 30 -5.52 -1.80 1.71
CA GLU A 30 -4.21 -2.30 2.15
C GLU A 30 -3.58 -3.23 1.12
N GLN A 31 -4.38 -4.09 0.50
CA GLN A 31 -3.91 -4.97 -0.58
C GLN A 31 -3.46 -4.14 -1.79
N TYR A 32 -4.19 -3.06 -2.08
CA TYR A 32 -3.78 -2.14 -3.15
C TYR A 32 -2.41 -1.54 -2.87
N LEU A 33 -2.15 -1.06 -1.65
CA LEU A 33 -0.86 -0.48 -1.29
C LEU A 33 0.28 -1.48 -1.50
N LEU A 34 0.05 -2.74 -1.16
CA LEU A 34 1.06 -3.78 -1.34
C LEU A 34 1.33 -4.06 -2.82
N ILE A 35 0.28 -4.24 -3.62
CA ILE A 35 0.49 -4.53 -5.03
C ILE A 35 1.06 -3.32 -5.77
N ASP A 36 0.68 -2.10 -5.39
CA ASP A 36 1.24 -0.87 -5.95
C ASP A 36 2.76 -0.81 -5.70
N LEU A 37 3.19 -1.17 -4.50
CA LEU A 37 4.61 -1.27 -4.16
C LEU A 37 5.33 -2.26 -5.08
N LEU A 38 4.74 -3.42 -5.32
CA LEU A 38 5.33 -4.43 -6.20
C LEU A 38 5.35 -3.99 -7.67
N TRP A 39 4.34 -3.27 -8.12
CA TRP A 39 4.34 -2.70 -9.47
C TRP A 39 5.49 -1.70 -9.65
N ASP A 40 5.79 -0.92 -8.61
CA ASP A 40 6.85 0.10 -8.66
C ASP A 40 8.25 -0.49 -8.54
N GLU A 41 8.46 -1.37 -7.57
CA GLU A 41 9.81 -1.86 -7.23
C GLU A 41 10.14 -3.23 -7.79
N GLY A 42 9.14 -3.96 -8.29
CA GLY A 42 9.32 -5.34 -8.74
C GLY A 42 9.30 -6.33 -7.59
N PRO A 43 9.77 -7.56 -7.79
CA PRO A 43 9.73 -8.60 -6.77
C PRO A 43 10.47 -8.20 -5.49
N LEU A 44 9.86 -8.46 -4.35
CA LEU A 44 10.41 -8.15 -3.02
C LEU A 44 10.21 -9.35 -2.10
N THR A 45 11.11 -9.50 -1.12
CA THR A 45 10.90 -10.46 -0.04
C THR A 45 9.80 -9.97 0.89
N GLN A 46 9.19 -10.88 1.64
CA GLN A 46 8.16 -10.49 2.62
C GLN A 46 8.71 -9.52 3.66
N LYS A 47 9.98 -9.69 4.06
CA LYS A 47 10.65 -8.78 4.99
C LYS A 47 10.78 -7.37 4.41
N GLU A 48 11.20 -7.28 3.15
CA GLU A 48 11.32 -5.99 2.46
C GLU A 48 9.96 -5.29 2.36
N ILE A 49 8.90 -6.03 2.06
CA ILE A 49 7.55 -5.47 2.02
C ILE A 49 7.12 -4.95 3.39
N ALA A 50 7.36 -5.75 4.45
CA ALA A 50 7.02 -5.35 5.81
C ALA A 50 7.74 -4.07 6.22
N ASP A 51 9.03 -3.97 5.89
CA ASP A 51 9.84 -2.80 6.20
C ASP A 51 9.32 -1.55 5.47
N ARG A 52 9.00 -1.66 4.19
CA ARG A 52 8.52 -0.53 3.38
C ARG A 52 7.12 -0.07 3.81
N MET A 53 6.24 -1.02 4.13
CA MET A 53 4.88 -0.71 4.53
C MET A 53 4.74 -0.37 6.01
N GLN A 54 5.81 -0.54 6.80
CA GLN A 54 5.80 -0.31 8.25
C GLN A 54 4.69 -1.11 8.92
N LYS A 55 4.58 -2.38 8.55
CA LYS A 55 3.62 -3.32 9.13
C LYS A 55 4.34 -4.55 9.66
N ASP A 56 3.73 -5.19 10.63
CA ASP A 56 4.29 -6.41 11.20
C ASP A 56 4.21 -7.58 10.21
N LYS A 57 5.02 -8.59 10.45
CA LYS A 57 5.14 -9.77 9.61
C LYS A 57 3.80 -10.48 9.40
N ASN A 58 3.01 -10.62 10.47
CA ASN A 58 1.73 -11.33 10.41
C ASN A 58 0.71 -10.59 9.53
N SER A 59 0.65 -9.26 9.64
CA SER A 59 -0.23 -8.45 8.81
C SER A 59 0.13 -8.56 7.33
N ILE A 60 1.43 -8.52 7.02
CA ILE A 60 1.92 -8.65 5.64
C ILE A 60 1.61 -10.05 5.10
N THR A 61 1.82 -11.10 5.88
CA THR A 61 1.50 -12.46 5.45
C THR A 61 0.03 -12.58 5.06
N LYS A 62 -0.88 -12.00 5.86
CA LYS A 62 -2.31 -12.03 5.56
C LYS A 62 -2.65 -11.27 4.27
N LEU A 63 -2.02 -10.12 4.05
CA LEU A 63 -2.24 -9.35 2.81
C LEU A 63 -1.77 -10.14 1.59
N ILE A 64 -0.59 -10.76 1.68
CA ILE A 64 -0.05 -11.57 0.59
C ILE A 64 -0.94 -12.79 0.34
N ASP A 65 -1.37 -13.48 1.41
CA ASP A 65 -2.28 -14.62 1.28
C ASP A 65 -3.55 -14.24 0.51
N GLY A 66 -4.13 -13.09 0.85
CA GLY A 66 -5.32 -12.59 0.19
C GLY A 66 -5.09 -12.29 -1.28
N LEU A 67 -3.99 -11.63 -1.61
CA LEU A 67 -3.65 -11.29 -2.99
C LEU A 67 -3.28 -12.54 -3.81
N GLU A 68 -2.60 -13.49 -3.19
CA GLU A 68 -2.25 -14.77 -3.84
C GLU A 68 -3.51 -15.57 -4.16
N LYS A 69 -4.43 -15.65 -3.21
CA LYS A 69 -5.70 -16.35 -3.39
C LYS A 69 -6.52 -15.74 -4.53
N LYS A 70 -6.46 -14.43 -4.70
CA LYS A 70 -7.15 -13.71 -5.76
C LYS A 70 -6.39 -13.73 -7.10
N GLY A 71 -5.19 -14.29 -7.11
CA GLY A 71 -4.40 -14.45 -8.34
C GLY A 71 -3.51 -13.29 -8.72
N TYR A 72 -3.39 -12.26 -7.88
CA TYR A 72 -2.61 -11.05 -8.21
C TYR A 72 -1.11 -11.24 -8.02
N VAL A 73 -0.71 -12.03 -7.04
CA VAL A 73 0.71 -12.26 -6.71
C VAL A 73 0.98 -13.73 -6.51
N SER A 74 2.26 -14.10 -6.58
CA SER A 74 2.71 -15.45 -6.23
C SER A 74 3.95 -15.36 -5.36
N ARG A 75 4.12 -16.35 -4.49
CA ARG A 75 5.34 -16.52 -3.71
C ARG A 75 6.26 -17.48 -4.42
N LYS A 76 7.55 -17.13 -4.44
CA LYS A 76 8.59 -18.03 -4.91
C LYS A 76 9.67 -18.13 -3.86
N THR A 77 10.25 -19.33 -3.73
CA THR A 77 11.40 -19.50 -2.86
C THR A 77 12.60 -18.78 -3.48
N ASP A 78 13.34 -18.02 -2.67
CA ASP A 78 14.55 -17.36 -3.10
C ASP A 78 15.59 -18.41 -3.49
N ASN A 79 16.22 -18.26 -4.65
CA ASN A 79 17.25 -19.17 -5.13
C ASN A 79 18.47 -19.22 -4.20
N ASP A 80 18.79 -18.11 -3.54
CA ASP A 80 19.95 -17.98 -2.68
C ASP A 80 19.68 -18.41 -1.23
N ASP A 81 18.41 -18.32 -0.78
CA ASP A 81 18.03 -18.69 0.57
C ASP A 81 16.60 -19.24 0.58
N ARG A 82 16.47 -20.56 0.79
CA ARG A 82 15.17 -21.24 0.80
C ARG A 82 14.24 -20.81 1.92
N ARG A 83 14.77 -20.13 2.95
CA ARG A 83 13.96 -19.61 4.06
C ARG A 83 13.28 -18.28 3.70
N ARG A 84 13.64 -17.68 2.57
CA ARG A 84 13.10 -16.41 2.11
C ARG A 84 12.09 -16.66 1.00
N ASN A 85 10.95 -16.00 1.11
CA ASN A 85 9.94 -15.99 0.06
C ASN A 85 9.98 -14.65 -0.66
N VAL A 86 10.11 -14.72 -1.97
CA VAL A 86 10.02 -13.55 -2.85
C VAL A 86 8.60 -13.48 -3.38
N VAL A 87 8.00 -12.33 -3.29
CA VAL A 87 6.63 -12.07 -3.76
C VAL A 87 6.71 -11.29 -5.06
N GLU A 88 6.03 -11.77 -6.09
CA GLU A 88 6.01 -11.11 -7.38
C GLU A 88 4.59 -11.03 -7.94
N VAL A 89 4.36 -10.05 -8.81
CA VAL A 89 3.09 -9.87 -9.49
C VAL A 89 2.95 -10.94 -10.57
N THR A 90 1.79 -11.59 -10.63
CA THR A 90 1.48 -12.57 -11.67
C THR A 90 1.15 -11.87 -12.98
N THR A 91 1.06 -12.65 -14.07
CA THR A 91 0.59 -12.13 -15.37
C THR A 91 -0.78 -11.49 -15.23
N PHE A 92 -1.69 -12.14 -14.48
CA PHE A 92 -3.02 -11.59 -14.20
C PHE A 92 -2.92 -10.26 -13.43
N GLY A 93 -2.13 -10.22 -12.36
CA GLY A 93 -1.93 -9.00 -11.57
C GLY A 93 -1.36 -7.86 -12.38
N GLN A 94 -0.42 -8.15 -13.27
CA GLN A 94 0.17 -7.14 -14.16
C GLN A 94 -0.86 -6.61 -15.16
N ALA A 95 -1.75 -7.47 -15.66
CA ALA A 95 -2.81 -7.07 -16.57
C ALA A 95 -3.83 -6.13 -15.92
N GLN A 96 -3.98 -6.18 -14.60
CA GLN A 96 -4.92 -5.33 -13.85
C GLN A 96 -4.35 -3.96 -13.49
N LYS A 97 -3.04 -3.77 -13.66
CA LYS A 97 -2.34 -2.57 -13.18
C LYS A 97 -2.96 -1.28 -13.70
N GLN A 98 -3.17 -1.19 -15.01
CA GLN A 98 -3.64 0.05 -15.64
C GLN A 98 -5.03 0.45 -15.14
N GLU A 99 -5.94 -0.50 -15.07
CA GLU A 99 -7.32 -0.26 -14.61
C GLU A 99 -7.34 0.17 -13.14
N ILE A 100 -6.65 -0.58 -12.28
CA ILE A 100 -6.63 -0.29 -10.84
C ILE A 100 -5.93 1.03 -10.56
N ALA A 101 -4.83 1.32 -11.24
CA ALA A 101 -4.13 2.60 -11.11
C ALA A 101 -5.03 3.76 -11.51
N HIS A 102 -5.83 3.60 -12.56
CA HIS A 102 -6.77 4.64 -13.01
C HIS A 102 -7.84 4.92 -11.95
N ILE A 103 -8.38 3.87 -11.32
CA ILE A 103 -9.35 4.01 -10.22
C ILE A 103 -8.72 4.76 -9.05
N ALA A 104 -7.48 4.41 -8.69
CA ALA A 104 -6.75 5.05 -7.59
C ALA A 104 -6.50 6.53 -7.86
N ILE A 105 -6.12 6.89 -9.09
CA ILE A 105 -5.89 8.28 -9.48
C ILE A 105 -7.19 9.07 -9.39
N ASN A 106 -8.29 8.52 -9.90
CA ASN A 106 -9.59 9.19 -9.83
C ASN A 106 -10.06 9.40 -8.39
N ALA A 107 -9.88 8.39 -7.54
CA ALA A 107 -10.23 8.50 -6.13
C ALA A 107 -9.39 9.61 -5.45
N ALA A 108 -8.09 9.64 -5.72
CA ALA A 108 -7.19 10.66 -5.19
C ALA A 108 -7.61 12.06 -5.65
N ASP A 109 -7.91 12.23 -6.93
CA ASP A 109 -8.33 13.53 -7.48
C ASP A 109 -9.60 14.04 -6.79
N ASN A 110 -10.55 13.15 -6.53
CA ASN A 110 -11.78 13.51 -5.82
C ASN A 110 -11.51 13.88 -4.36
N ILE A 111 -10.66 13.13 -3.69
CA ILE A 111 -10.31 13.38 -2.29
C ILE A 111 -9.55 14.69 -2.13
N LEU A 112 -8.63 14.97 -3.05
CA LEU A 112 -7.76 16.16 -3.01
C LEU A 112 -8.37 17.39 -3.68
N GLY A 113 -9.56 17.27 -4.24
CA GLY A 113 -10.22 18.34 -4.98
C GLY A 113 -10.38 19.62 -4.16
N GLY A 114 -10.07 20.75 -4.77
CA GLY A 114 -10.21 22.06 -4.13
C GLY A 114 -9.06 22.44 -3.19
N ILE A 115 -8.08 21.54 -3.00
CA ILE A 115 -6.91 21.84 -2.16
C ILE A 115 -5.75 22.24 -3.07
N PRO A 116 -5.16 23.43 -2.87
CA PRO A 116 -4.05 23.89 -3.71
C PRO A 116 -2.82 22.98 -3.62
N ASP A 117 -2.06 22.87 -4.70
CA ASP A 117 -0.88 22.00 -4.77
C ASP A 117 0.19 22.34 -3.73
N ASP A 118 0.38 23.62 -3.43
CA ASP A 118 1.34 24.06 -2.42
C ASP A 118 0.96 23.60 -1.01
N GLU A 119 -0.34 23.58 -0.70
CA GLU A 119 -0.81 23.05 0.57
C GLU A 119 -0.61 21.54 0.65
N LEU A 120 -0.89 20.81 -0.44
CA LEU A 120 -0.67 19.37 -0.51
C LEU A 120 0.81 19.03 -0.33
N ALA A 121 1.69 19.78 -1.00
CA ALA A 121 3.13 19.59 -0.88
C ALA A 121 3.57 19.81 0.57
N LYS A 122 3.00 20.79 1.26
CA LYS A 122 3.31 21.08 2.66
C LYS A 122 2.86 19.94 3.58
N VAL A 123 1.69 19.37 3.34
CA VAL A 123 1.20 18.21 4.10
C VAL A 123 2.16 17.03 3.97
N VAL A 124 2.60 16.72 2.75
CA VAL A 124 3.56 15.62 2.51
C VAL A 124 4.88 15.89 3.26
N GLU A 125 5.38 17.13 3.19
CA GLU A 125 6.59 17.52 3.90
C GLU A 125 6.46 17.29 5.40
N VAL A 126 5.33 17.74 5.99
CA VAL A 126 5.08 17.59 7.43
C VAL A 126 4.93 16.12 7.82
N LEU A 127 4.20 15.33 7.03
CA LEU A 127 4.04 13.90 7.29
C LEU A 127 5.39 13.18 7.28
N ASN A 128 6.27 13.52 6.34
CA ASN A 128 7.61 12.95 6.29
C ASN A 128 8.43 13.28 7.55
N LYS A 129 8.31 14.50 8.03
CA LYS A 129 8.98 14.91 9.28
C LYS A 129 8.44 14.15 10.49
N LEU A 130 7.11 14.02 10.58
CA LEU A 130 6.46 13.24 11.63
C LEU A 130 6.94 11.78 11.61
N ASN A 131 6.93 11.17 10.44
CA ASN A 131 7.36 9.79 10.28
C ASN A 131 8.82 9.60 10.72
N LYS A 132 9.69 10.52 10.33
CA LYS A 132 11.10 10.48 10.71
C LYS A 132 11.27 10.54 12.22
N ASN A 133 10.55 11.45 12.89
CA ASN A 133 10.59 11.58 14.33
C ASN A 133 10.09 10.32 15.04
N MET A 134 8.98 9.79 14.56
CA MET A 134 8.39 8.57 15.15
C MET A 134 9.29 7.36 14.98
N LYS A 135 9.94 7.21 13.82
CA LYS A 135 10.90 6.12 13.61
C LYS A 135 12.07 6.20 14.56
N LYS A 136 12.58 7.40 14.83
CA LYS A 136 13.65 7.60 15.82
C LYS A 136 13.22 7.18 17.22
N LEU A 137 12.01 7.57 17.63
CA LEU A 137 11.48 7.22 18.94
C LEU A 137 11.32 5.71 19.12
N LEU A 138 10.89 5.02 18.08
CA LEU A 138 10.72 3.56 18.12
C LEU A 138 12.05 2.83 18.16
N LYS A 139 13.10 3.36 17.53
CA LYS A 139 14.44 2.76 17.57
C LYS A 139 15.14 2.86 18.92
N LYS A 140 14.74 3.81 19.77
CA LYS A 140 15.33 4.01 21.09
C LYS A 140 14.89 2.98 22.14
N LYS A 141 13.95 2.14 21.78
CA LYS A 141 13.55 1.02 22.60
C LYS A 141 14.42 -0.20 22.25
#